data_25c3b482ec8713e370bf37db3082dafe
#
_entry.id   25c3b482ec8713e370bf37db3082dafe
#
_cell.length_a   1.000
_cell.length_b   1.000
_cell.length_c   1.000
_cell.angle_alpha   90.00
_cell.angle_beta   90.00
_cell.angle_gamma   90.00
#
_symmetry.space_group_name_H-M   'P 1'
#
loop_
_entity.id
_entity.type
_entity.pdbx_description
1 polymer ?
#
loop_
_entity_poly.entity_id
_entity_poly.type
_entity_poly.pdbx_seq_one_letter_code
_entity_poly.pdbx_strand_id
1 'polypeptide(L)'
;AASAKSWEQTSQENKVYPTYDDEDCYVVAGTNGSLAIPTMRLKTYPRDVDRSWWKPFEVGVVGMVRDDPIKHQMEHFGAVVRGEANPLVSARDGLANLRVTEAIVAAAKSGTAIDIKN
;
A
#
# COMPACT_ATOMS: atom_id res chain seq x y z
N ALA A 1 9.49 1.92 -21.08
CA ALA A 1 8.73 0.79 -20.64
C ALA A 1 9.29 0.26 -19.34
N ALA A 2 8.43 0.05 -18.46
CA ALA A 2 8.72 -0.12 -17.09
C ALA A 2 9.27 -1.50 -16.77
N SER A 3 10.49 -1.55 -16.32
CA SER A 3 10.99 -2.62 -15.46
C SER A 3 10.62 -2.38 -13.99
N ALA A 4 9.95 -1.27 -13.68
CA ALA A 4 9.48 -0.97 -12.34
C ALA A 4 8.22 -1.79 -12.05
N LYS A 5 8.26 -2.56 -10.97
CA LYS A 5 7.13 -3.30 -10.46
C LYS A 5 6.06 -2.33 -9.98
N SER A 6 4.83 -2.57 -10.36
CA SER A 6 3.69 -1.79 -9.93
C SER A 6 2.67 -2.67 -9.24
N TRP A 7 1.76 -2.06 -8.50
CA TRP A 7 0.62 -2.78 -7.92
C TRP A 7 -0.14 -3.59 -8.96
N GLU A 8 -0.33 -3.04 -10.15
CA GLU A 8 -1.03 -3.70 -11.25
C GLU A 8 -0.40 -5.03 -11.68
N GLN A 9 0.93 -5.15 -11.55
CA GLN A 9 1.66 -6.36 -11.94
C GLN A 9 1.89 -7.32 -10.78
N THR A 10 1.81 -6.85 -9.55
CA THR A 10 2.11 -7.65 -8.35
C THR A 10 0.87 -7.93 -7.51
N SER A 11 -0.20 -7.13 -7.64
CA SER A 11 -1.46 -7.41 -6.96
C SER A 11 -1.97 -8.77 -7.39
N GLN A 12 -2.44 -9.55 -6.46
CA GLN A 12 -2.95 -10.89 -6.76
C GLN A 12 -4.44 -10.86 -7.16
N GLU A 13 -4.86 -9.77 -7.77
CA GLU A 13 -6.16 -9.58 -8.36
C GLU A 13 -6.23 -10.22 -9.75
N ASN A 14 -7.43 -10.63 -10.17
CA ASN A 14 -7.62 -11.11 -11.53
C ASN A 14 -7.43 -10.00 -12.55
N LYS A 15 -6.38 -10.11 -13.34
CA LYS A 15 -6.05 -9.16 -14.41
C LYS A 15 -5.99 -9.88 -15.75
N VAL A 16 -6.24 -9.16 -16.82
CA VAL A 16 -6.15 -9.68 -18.20
C VAL A 16 -4.71 -9.76 -18.72
N TYR A 17 -3.75 -9.22 -17.99
CA TYR A 17 -2.33 -9.22 -18.33
C TYR A 17 -1.51 -10.00 -17.28
N PRO A 18 -0.29 -10.43 -17.61
CA PRO A 18 0.54 -11.23 -16.71
C PRO A 18 0.83 -10.53 -15.39
N THR A 19 0.75 -11.29 -14.29
CA THR A 19 1.08 -10.85 -12.93
C THR A 19 2.21 -11.69 -12.36
N TYR A 20 2.89 -11.15 -11.35
CA TYR A 20 4.05 -11.76 -10.68
C TYR A 20 3.75 -11.91 -9.20
N ASP A 21 3.17 -13.04 -8.83
CA ASP A 21 2.58 -13.27 -7.50
C ASP A 21 3.60 -13.40 -6.36
N ASP A 22 4.87 -13.64 -6.68
CA ASP A 22 5.97 -13.77 -5.72
C ASP A 22 6.79 -12.48 -5.56
N GLU A 23 6.38 -11.41 -6.22
CA GLU A 23 7.05 -10.12 -6.19
C GLU A 23 6.29 -9.08 -5.37
N ASP A 24 7.03 -8.13 -4.82
CA ASP A 24 6.51 -7.04 -4.01
C ASP A 24 6.74 -5.69 -4.68
N CYS A 25 5.78 -4.78 -4.55
CA CYS A 25 5.90 -3.41 -5.00
C CYS A 25 6.01 -2.40 -3.85
N TYR A 26 5.63 -2.80 -2.64
CA TYR A 26 5.77 -1.98 -1.44
C TYR A 26 6.54 -2.71 -0.37
N VAL A 27 7.39 -1.98 0.34
CA VAL A 27 8.02 -2.44 1.58
C VAL A 27 7.79 -1.37 2.64
N VAL A 28 7.06 -1.75 3.68
CA VAL A 28 6.83 -0.90 4.84
C VAL A 28 7.84 -1.27 5.92
N ALA A 29 8.73 -0.36 6.27
CA ALA A 29 9.72 -0.54 7.32
C ALA A 29 9.25 0.16 8.60
N GLY A 30 9.22 -0.59 9.69
CA GLY A 30 8.91 -0.10 11.03
C GLY A 30 10.08 -0.31 11.97
N THR A 31 9.91 0.11 13.22
CA THR A 31 10.94 -0.01 14.26
C THR A 31 11.24 -1.47 14.65
N ASN A 32 10.31 -2.38 14.43
CA ASN A 32 10.43 -3.78 14.86
C ASN A 32 10.60 -4.78 13.70
N GLY A 33 10.50 -4.30 12.47
CA GLY A 33 10.60 -5.17 11.30
C GLY A 33 10.13 -4.50 10.03
N SER A 34 9.96 -5.28 8.98
CA SER A 34 9.46 -4.81 7.70
C SER A 34 8.43 -5.78 7.12
N LEU A 35 7.45 -5.23 6.42
CA LEU A 35 6.41 -5.97 5.70
C LEU A 35 6.52 -5.69 4.22
N ALA A 36 6.64 -6.72 3.41
CA ALA A 36 6.61 -6.62 1.96
C ALA A 36 5.20 -6.93 1.44
N ILE A 37 4.70 -6.15 0.50
CA ILE A 37 3.33 -6.19 -0.02
C ILE A 37 3.38 -6.30 -1.55
N PRO A 38 2.60 -7.19 -2.16
CA PRO A 38 1.47 -7.95 -1.63
C PRO A 38 1.78 -9.37 -1.13
N THR A 39 3.03 -9.82 -1.14
CA THR A 39 3.35 -11.19 -0.69
C THR A 39 3.13 -11.39 0.81
N MET A 40 2.97 -10.31 1.57
CA MET A 40 2.80 -10.29 3.02
C MET A 40 3.97 -10.95 3.78
N ARG A 41 5.17 -10.90 3.19
CA ARG A 41 6.40 -11.36 3.85
C ARG A 41 6.77 -10.39 4.96
N LEU A 42 6.78 -10.91 6.18
CA LEU A 42 7.12 -10.18 7.41
C LEU A 42 8.51 -10.59 7.88
N LYS A 43 9.34 -9.61 8.18
CA LYS A 43 10.63 -9.80 8.83
C LYS A 43 10.61 -9.05 10.15
N THR A 44 10.85 -9.75 11.26
CA THR A 44 10.85 -9.16 12.60
C THR A 44 12.00 -9.68 13.43
N TYR A 45 12.49 -8.88 14.36
CA TYR A 45 13.31 -9.38 15.44
C TYR A 45 12.41 -9.91 16.56
N PRO A 46 12.76 -11.03 17.21
CA PRO A 46 12.09 -11.49 18.43
C PRO A 46 12.05 -10.36 19.47
N ARG A 47 10.97 -10.33 20.28
CA ARG A 47 10.75 -9.22 21.24
C ARG A 47 11.86 -9.08 22.26
N ASP A 48 12.46 -10.20 22.67
CA ASP A 48 13.48 -10.27 23.73
C ASP A 48 14.91 -10.26 23.19
N VAL A 49 15.09 -9.97 21.91
CA VAL A 49 16.41 -9.93 21.27
C VAL A 49 16.78 -8.53 20.86
N ASP A 50 17.96 -8.06 21.28
CA ASP A 50 18.52 -6.81 20.80
C ASP A 50 18.69 -6.83 19.29
N ARG A 51 18.18 -5.82 18.62
CA ARG A 51 18.29 -5.67 17.17
C ARG A 51 19.73 -5.40 16.79
N SER A 52 20.29 -6.23 15.94
CA SER A 52 21.69 -6.15 15.56
C SER A 52 21.91 -6.71 14.17
N TRP A 53 22.87 -6.15 13.45
CA TRP A 53 23.35 -6.68 12.18
C TRP A 53 23.91 -8.11 12.29
N TRP A 54 24.28 -8.52 13.48
CA TRP A 54 24.87 -9.82 13.76
C TRP A 54 23.87 -10.88 14.18
N LYS A 55 22.60 -10.50 14.34
CA LYS A 55 21.54 -11.41 14.75
C LYS A 55 20.53 -11.60 13.63
N PRO A 56 20.10 -12.83 13.35
CA PRO A 56 19.08 -13.08 12.34
C PRO A 56 17.73 -12.53 12.81
N PHE A 57 16.92 -12.09 11.87
CA PHE A 57 15.50 -11.82 12.09
C PHE A 57 14.67 -13.04 11.70
N GLU A 58 13.49 -13.13 12.28
CA GLU A 58 12.48 -14.11 11.91
C GLU A 58 11.80 -13.69 10.59
N VAL A 59 11.53 -14.67 9.74
CA VAL A 59 10.83 -14.47 8.48
C VAL A 59 9.55 -15.28 8.51
N GLY A 60 8.44 -14.63 8.24
CA GLY A 60 7.12 -15.28 8.15
C GLY A 60 6.29 -14.64 7.04
N VAL A 61 5.10 -15.18 6.86
CA VAL A 61 4.08 -14.62 5.98
C VAL A 61 2.84 -14.32 6.82
N VAL A 62 2.35 -13.10 6.74
CA VAL A 62 1.09 -12.72 7.40
C VAL A 62 -0.06 -13.31 6.60
N GLY A 63 -0.86 -14.14 7.26
CA GLY A 63 -2.04 -14.72 6.63
C GLY A 63 -3.06 -13.63 6.27
N MET A 64 -3.59 -13.70 5.07
CA MET A 64 -4.67 -12.84 4.60
C MET A 64 -5.68 -13.66 3.81
N VAL A 65 -6.93 -13.26 3.89
CA VAL A 65 -7.98 -13.78 3.01
C VAL A 65 -8.00 -12.90 1.77
N ARG A 66 -7.77 -13.52 0.61
CA ARG A 66 -7.89 -12.82 -0.68
C ARG A 66 -9.35 -12.72 -1.06
N ASP A 67 -9.79 -11.55 -1.44
CA ASP A 67 -11.14 -11.30 -1.91
C ASP A 67 -11.11 -10.24 -3.01
N ASP A 68 -12.24 -10.00 -3.65
CA ASP A 68 -12.38 -9.01 -4.71
C ASP A 68 -12.58 -7.60 -4.13
N PRO A 69 -11.57 -6.72 -4.20
CA PRO A 69 -11.65 -5.38 -3.64
C PRO A 69 -12.70 -4.52 -4.37
N ILE A 70 -12.94 -4.76 -5.65
CA ILE A 70 -13.94 -4.00 -6.44
C ILE A 70 -15.34 -4.36 -5.96
N LYS A 71 -15.61 -5.64 -5.71
CA LYS A 71 -16.88 -6.08 -5.13
C LYS A 71 -17.14 -5.39 -3.80
N HIS A 72 -16.16 -5.43 -2.89
CA HIS A 72 -16.28 -4.77 -1.58
C HIS A 72 -16.48 -3.27 -1.70
N GLN A 73 -15.80 -2.61 -2.63
CA GLN A 73 -15.97 -1.19 -2.89
C GLN A 73 -17.40 -0.87 -3.34
N MET A 74 -17.96 -1.66 -4.24
CA MET A 74 -19.33 -1.44 -4.74
C MET A 74 -20.39 -1.73 -3.67
N GLU A 75 -20.22 -2.77 -2.88
CA GLU A 75 -21.11 -3.09 -1.76
C GLU A 75 -21.08 -1.97 -0.71
N HIS A 76 -19.87 -1.50 -0.35
CA HIS A 76 -19.72 -0.39 0.59
C HIS A 76 -20.31 0.92 0.05
N PHE A 77 -20.07 1.24 -1.22
CA PHE A 77 -20.66 2.42 -1.85
C PHE A 77 -22.20 2.37 -1.81
N GLY A 78 -22.78 1.20 -2.09
CA GLY A 78 -24.22 1.00 -1.95
C GLY A 78 -24.73 1.25 -0.54
N ALA A 79 -24.02 0.79 0.49
CA ALA A 79 -24.37 1.04 1.89
C ALA A 79 -24.27 2.55 2.25
N VAL A 80 -23.25 3.25 1.75
CA VAL A 80 -23.13 4.71 1.93
C VAL A 80 -24.28 5.46 1.30
N VAL A 81 -24.68 5.09 0.08
CA VAL A 81 -25.81 5.73 -0.62
C VAL A 81 -27.13 5.54 0.15
N ARG A 82 -27.30 4.39 0.81
CA ARG A 82 -28.48 4.12 1.64
C ARG A 82 -28.42 4.74 3.03
N GLY A 83 -27.29 5.37 3.39
CA GLY A 83 -27.09 5.95 4.73
C GLY A 83 -26.79 4.91 5.83
N GLU A 84 -26.42 3.69 5.44
CA GLU A 84 -26.11 2.57 6.35
C GLU A 84 -24.64 2.55 6.79
N ALA A 85 -23.78 3.26 6.09
CA ALA A 85 -22.34 3.34 6.36
C ALA A 85 -21.79 4.74 6.06
N ASN A 86 -20.67 5.09 6.73
CA ASN A 86 -19.91 6.28 6.37
C ASN A 86 -18.88 5.93 5.29
N PRO A 87 -18.52 6.88 4.41
CA PRO A 87 -17.47 6.66 3.44
C PRO A 87 -16.13 6.31 4.12
N LEU A 88 -15.46 5.22 3.71
CA LEU A 88 -14.10 4.90 4.14
C LEU A 88 -13.09 5.93 3.63
N VAL A 89 -13.32 6.42 2.43
CA VAL A 89 -12.55 7.52 1.83
C VAL A 89 -13.54 8.62 1.47
N SER A 90 -13.41 9.75 2.13
CA SER A 90 -14.28 10.92 1.90
C SER A 90 -13.81 11.74 0.69
N ALA A 91 -14.68 12.64 0.22
CA ALA A 91 -14.29 13.62 -0.80
C ALA A 91 -13.13 14.53 -0.32
N ARG A 92 -13.00 14.76 0.99
CA ARG A 92 -11.90 15.51 1.58
C ARG A 92 -10.58 14.75 1.47
N ASP A 93 -10.60 13.44 1.70
CA ASP A 93 -9.41 12.57 1.52
C ASP A 93 -9.00 12.54 0.05
N GLY A 94 -9.98 12.47 -0.86
CA GLY A 94 -9.74 12.56 -2.30
C GLY A 94 -9.09 13.89 -2.70
N LEU A 95 -9.56 15.01 -2.14
CA LEU A 95 -8.96 16.33 -2.37
C LEU A 95 -7.53 16.41 -1.83
N ALA A 96 -7.29 15.87 -0.63
CA ALA A 96 -5.94 15.83 -0.05
C ALA A 96 -4.98 15.03 -0.95
N ASN A 97 -5.42 13.89 -1.45
CA ASN A 97 -4.63 13.06 -2.36
C ASN A 97 -4.31 13.79 -3.69
N LEU A 98 -5.30 14.49 -4.26
CA LEU A 98 -5.08 15.29 -5.47
C LEU A 98 -4.04 16.40 -5.24
N ARG A 99 -4.11 17.12 -4.12
CA ARG A 99 -3.12 18.16 -3.76
C ARG A 99 -1.70 17.59 -3.67
N VAL A 100 -1.55 16.41 -3.08
CA VAL A 100 -0.25 15.72 -3.03
C VAL A 100 0.26 15.41 -4.43
N THR A 101 -0.60 14.88 -5.29
CA THR A 101 -0.25 14.54 -6.69
C THR A 101 0.19 15.78 -7.47
N GLU A 102 -0.53 16.89 -7.35
CA GLU A 102 -0.16 18.16 -7.98
C GLU A 102 1.16 18.71 -7.43
N ALA A 103 1.38 18.62 -6.11
CA ALA A 103 2.62 19.06 -5.48
C ALA A 103 3.83 18.24 -5.96
N ILE A 104 3.68 16.93 -6.17
CA ILE A 104 4.73 16.07 -6.74
C ILE A 104 5.12 16.55 -8.15
N VAL A 105 4.12 16.84 -8.99
CA VAL A 105 4.38 17.35 -10.35
C VAL A 105 5.05 18.71 -10.32
N ALA A 106 4.62 19.59 -9.43
CA ALA A 106 5.21 20.93 -9.26
C ALA A 106 6.67 20.82 -8.74
N ALA A 107 6.94 19.97 -7.75
CA ALA A 107 8.27 19.72 -7.23
C ALA A 107 9.21 19.18 -8.32
N ALA A 108 8.74 18.24 -9.12
CA ALA A 108 9.52 17.68 -10.22
C ALA A 108 9.88 18.74 -11.30
N LYS A 109 8.99 19.69 -11.56
CA LYS A 109 9.23 20.79 -12.51
C LYS A 109 10.15 21.87 -11.96
N SER A 110 10.01 22.22 -10.68
CA SER A 110 10.78 23.32 -10.05
C SER A 110 12.13 22.87 -9.49
N GLY A 111 12.32 21.56 -9.25
CA GLY A 111 13.48 21.02 -8.54
C GLY A 111 13.52 21.37 -7.05
N THR A 112 12.41 21.86 -6.47
CA THR A 112 12.33 22.29 -5.07
C THR A 112 11.21 21.55 -4.33
N ALA A 113 11.34 21.49 -2.99
CA ALA A 113 10.26 20.97 -2.15
C ALA A 113 9.04 21.90 -2.19
N ILE A 114 7.86 21.32 -2.20
CA ILE A 114 6.58 22.03 -2.19
C ILE A 114 5.86 21.74 -0.86
N ASP A 115 5.54 22.78 -0.12
CA ASP A 115 4.74 22.67 1.09
C ASP A 115 3.25 22.54 0.75
N ILE A 116 2.64 21.46 1.22
CA ILE A 116 1.20 21.23 1.02
C ILE A 116 0.46 21.84 2.19
N LYS A 117 -0.23 22.96 1.94
CA LYS A 117 -1.09 23.60 2.93
C LYS A 117 -2.44 22.87 2.99
N ASN A 118 -2.90 22.57 4.20
CA ASN A 118 -4.23 21.98 4.47
C ASN A 118 -5.34 22.98 4.21
#